data_4644d19aceb1d71919c49731cfb93ab3
#
_entry.id   4644d19aceb1d71919c49731cfb93ab3
#
_cell.length_a   1.000
_cell.length_b   1.000
_cell.length_c   1.000
_cell.angle_alpha   90.00
_cell.angle_beta   90.00
_cell.angle_gamma   90.00
#
_symmetry.space_group_name_H-M   'P 1'
#
loop_
_entity.id
_entity.type
_entity.pdbx_description
1 polymer ?
#
loop_
_entity_poly.entity_id
_entity_poly.type
_entity_poly.pdbx_seq_one_letter_code
_entity_poly.pdbx_strand_id
1 'polypeptide(L)'
;MTGDREGKLDKQRDLARLIVGVVVFGSIWGLLEATLGGFLHLIIFPNKGAIMAGIGMAIMGSALAIYKKPSMLLFIGFVAASFKLLDIWLFALSPTSIHIVNPAMAIIFESAAFSIAAVFLMNKMAKNTIIGIGAGALAGLVSAAIWVYFAIYVMNAPAYARVVFTAQEFIANQGIAQAVFCGVFLPLGYMIGERLAAKTTPLLVSRVRYYATSAAIISVSWAVSAFTTMVGI
;
A
#
# COMPACT_ATOMS: atom_id res chain seq x y z
N MET A 1 1.16 4.18 42.56
CA MET A 1 1.48 5.28 41.61
C MET A 1 2.54 4.91 40.55
N THR A 2 3.46 3.97 40.78
CA THR A 2 4.50 3.53 39.84
C THR A 2 3.96 2.68 38.69
N GLY A 3 3.05 1.75 38.92
CA GLY A 3 2.52 0.84 37.88
C GLY A 3 1.71 1.52 36.76
N ASP A 4 1.02 2.62 37.10
CA ASP A 4 0.22 3.37 36.10
C ASP A 4 1.12 4.17 35.12
N ARG A 5 2.28 4.64 35.60
CA ARG A 5 3.28 5.31 34.73
C ARG A 5 3.99 4.34 33.80
N GLU A 6 4.31 3.14 34.25
CA GLU A 6 4.96 2.10 33.42
C GLU A 6 4.03 1.64 32.30
N GLY A 7 2.77 1.35 32.61
CA GLY A 7 1.78 0.96 31.60
C GLY A 7 1.53 2.05 30.54
N LYS A 8 1.57 3.34 30.92
CA LYS A 8 1.42 4.47 30.02
C LYS A 8 2.65 4.63 29.11
N LEU A 9 3.85 4.41 29.62
CA LEU A 9 5.09 4.46 28.85
C LEU A 9 5.16 3.32 27.83
N ASP A 10 4.74 2.12 28.16
CA ASP A 10 4.74 0.98 27.24
C ASP A 10 3.72 1.19 26.11
N LYS A 11 2.53 1.72 26.40
CA LYS A 11 1.54 2.06 25.39
C LYS A 11 2.02 3.14 24.42
N GLN A 12 2.75 4.14 24.92
CA GLN A 12 3.36 5.16 24.06
C GLN A 12 4.46 4.59 23.16
N ARG A 13 5.25 3.64 23.66
CA ARG A 13 6.29 2.95 22.88
C ARG A 13 5.70 2.11 21.76
N ASP A 14 4.65 1.38 22.04
CA ASP A 14 3.95 0.56 21.04
C ASP A 14 3.33 1.44 19.95
N LEU A 15 2.74 2.57 20.31
CA LEU A 15 2.20 3.53 19.35
C LEU A 15 3.32 4.13 18.46
N ALA A 16 4.46 4.52 19.06
CA ALA A 16 5.59 5.04 18.30
C ALA A 16 6.14 4.01 17.30
N ARG A 17 6.26 2.75 17.70
CA ARG A 17 6.67 1.65 16.81
C ARG A 17 5.68 1.44 15.68
N LEU A 18 4.38 1.51 15.97
CA LEU A 18 3.33 1.37 14.96
C LEU A 18 3.41 2.51 13.93
N ILE A 19 3.57 3.76 14.38
CA ILE A 19 3.70 4.93 13.49
C ILE A 19 4.94 4.78 12.60
N VAL A 20 6.09 4.43 13.16
CA VAL A 20 7.31 4.19 12.37
C VAL A 20 7.11 3.06 11.36
N GLY A 21 6.44 1.97 11.75
CA GLY A 21 6.09 0.89 10.84
C GLY A 21 5.21 1.35 9.68
N VAL A 22 4.19 2.16 9.96
CA VAL A 22 3.34 2.77 8.92
C VAL A 22 4.17 3.57 7.92
N VAL A 23 5.07 4.43 8.41
CA VAL A 23 5.91 5.26 7.53
C VAL A 23 6.89 4.42 6.73
N VAL A 24 7.53 3.40 7.34
CA VAL A 24 8.46 2.49 6.65
C VAL A 24 7.76 1.72 5.53
N PHE A 25 6.66 1.03 5.83
CA PHE A 25 5.95 0.22 4.83
C PHE A 25 5.29 1.07 3.75
N GLY A 26 4.74 2.23 4.12
CA GLY A 26 4.21 3.20 3.17
C GLY A 26 5.30 3.78 2.26
N SER A 27 6.50 4.06 2.79
CA SER A 27 7.64 4.54 1.99
C SER A 27 8.16 3.47 1.03
N ILE A 28 8.21 2.20 1.44
CA ILE A 28 8.56 1.09 0.54
C ILE A 28 7.54 0.96 -0.59
N TRP A 29 6.24 1.03 -0.28
CA TRP A 29 5.20 0.99 -1.31
C TRP A 29 5.28 2.18 -2.25
N GLY A 30 5.39 3.41 -1.71
CA GLY A 30 5.54 4.62 -2.52
C GLY A 30 6.77 4.60 -3.42
N LEU A 31 7.90 4.07 -2.94
CA LEU A 31 9.11 3.84 -3.74
C LEU A 31 8.83 2.90 -4.93
N LEU A 32 8.18 1.77 -4.70
CA LEU A 32 7.87 0.81 -5.76
C LEU A 32 6.86 1.38 -6.77
N GLU A 33 5.90 2.18 -6.31
CA GLU A 33 4.99 2.92 -7.20
C GLU A 33 5.72 3.94 -8.07
N ALA A 34 6.69 4.66 -7.52
CA ALA A 34 7.46 5.63 -8.28
C ALA A 34 8.43 4.98 -9.27
N THR A 35 9.09 3.89 -8.88
CA THR A 35 10.13 3.23 -9.68
C THR A 35 9.56 2.17 -10.61
N LEU A 36 9.04 1.07 -10.05
CA LEU A 36 8.53 -0.06 -10.84
C LEU A 36 7.24 0.33 -11.59
N GLY A 37 6.35 1.10 -10.96
CA GLY A 37 5.15 1.62 -11.59
C GLY A 37 5.50 2.49 -12.81
N GLY A 38 6.47 3.40 -12.67
CA GLY A 38 7.01 4.21 -13.76
C GLY A 38 7.59 3.34 -14.88
N PHE A 39 8.45 2.39 -14.54
CA PHE A 39 9.04 1.44 -15.51
C PHE A 39 7.98 0.65 -16.28
N LEU A 40 6.96 0.11 -15.61
CA LEU A 40 5.87 -0.61 -16.26
C LEU A 40 5.03 0.28 -17.20
N HIS A 41 5.03 1.61 -16.99
CA HIS A 41 4.43 2.56 -17.91
C HIS A 41 5.25 2.71 -19.20
N LEU A 42 6.56 2.76 -19.09
CA LEU A 42 7.47 2.91 -20.23
C LEU A 42 7.41 1.72 -21.19
N ILE A 43 7.31 0.49 -20.66
CA ILE A 43 7.26 -0.73 -21.48
C ILE A 43 5.84 -1.12 -21.93
N ILE A 44 4.82 -0.28 -21.67
CA ILE A 44 3.41 -0.52 -22.03
C ILE A 44 2.94 -1.91 -21.54
N PHE A 45 3.27 -2.26 -20.29
CA PHE A 45 2.95 -3.57 -19.74
C PHE A 45 1.44 -3.71 -19.49
N PRO A 46 0.80 -4.82 -19.94
CA PRO A 46 -0.63 -5.03 -19.71
C PRO A 46 -0.91 -5.26 -18.22
N ASN A 47 -2.09 -4.81 -17.76
CA ASN A 47 -2.53 -4.97 -16.36
C ASN A 47 -1.54 -4.43 -15.30
N LYS A 48 -0.71 -3.44 -15.66
CA LYS A 48 0.28 -2.83 -14.74
C LYS A 48 -0.34 -2.38 -13.41
N GLY A 49 -1.54 -1.79 -13.44
CA GLY A 49 -2.24 -1.40 -12.22
C GLY A 49 -2.58 -2.59 -11.32
N ALA A 50 -3.02 -3.71 -11.91
CA ALA A 50 -3.33 -4.92 -11.15
C ALA A 50 -2.09 -5.53 -10.47
N ILE A 51 -0.94 -5.50 -11.15
CA ILE A 51 0.34 -5.97 -10.58
C ILE A 51 0.78 -5.05 -9.44
N MET A 52 0.70 -3.73 -9.64
CA MET A 52 1.08 -2.76 -8.60
C MET A 52 0.16 -2.88 -7.37
N ALA A 53 -1.14 -3.08 -7.56
CA ALA A 53 -2.08 -3.39 -6.49
C ALA A 53 -1.70 -4.69 -5.74
N GLY A 54 -1.30 -5.73 -6.46
CA GLY A 54 -0.77 -6.96 -5.86
C GLY A 54 0.46 -6.71 -4.99
N ILE A 55 1.42 -5.92 -5.48
CA ILE A 55 2.63 -5.55 -4.73
C ILE A 55 2.25 -4.76 -3.46
N GLY A 56 1.38 -3.77 -3.57
CA GLY A 56 0.84 -3.04 -2.42
C GLY A 56 0.18 -3.98 -1.41
N MET A 57 -0.58 -4.96 -1.89
CA MET A 57 -1.21 -5.99 -1.06
C MET A 57 -0.17 -6.87 -0.35
N ALA A 58 0.93 -7.24 -1.00
CA ALA A 58 2.03 -7.99 -0.36
C ALA A 58 2.70 -7.17 0.74
N ILE A 59 2.95 -5.88 0.51
CA ILE A 59 3.55 -4.96 1.49
C ILE A 59 2.64 -4.83 2.71
N MET A 60 1.34 -4.60 2.50
CA MET A 60 0.35 -4.52 3.56
C MET A 60 0.18 -5.84 4.30
N GLY A 61 0.21 -6.97 3.59
CA GLY A 61 0.21 -8.31 4.17
C GLY A 61 1.41 -8.54 5.10
N SER A 62 2.60 -8.10 4.67
CA SER A 62 3.82 -8.18 5.48
C SER A 62 3.71 -7.32 6.75
N ALA A 63 3.23 -6.09 6.63
CA ALA A 63 3.01 -5.21 7.77
C ALA A 63 1.97 -5.81 8.75
N LEU A 64 0.87 -6.36 8.23
CA LEU A 64 -0.17 -7.00 9.04
C LEU A 64 0.39 -8.21 9.80
N ALA A 65 1.24 -9.01 9.16
CA ALA A 65 1.88 -10.17 9.81
C ALA A 65 2.80 -9.78 10.97
N ILE A 66 3.52 -8.66 10.84
CA ILE A 66 4.47 -8.17 11.84
C ILE A 66 3.74 -7.49 13.00
N TYR A 67 2.84 -6.56 12.70
CA TYR A 67 2.25 -5.68 13.72
C TYR A 67 0.90 -6.16 14.24
N LYS A 68 0.21 -7.06 13.53
CA LYS A 68 -1.13 -7.60 13.87
C LYS A 68 -2.17 -6.49 14.15
N LYS A 69 -2.06 -5.36 13.42
CA LYS A 69 -2.94 -4.18 13.57
C LYS A 69 -3.55 -3.78 12.22
N PRO A 70 -4.79 -4.23 11.91
CA PRO A 70 -5.45 -3.91 10.64
C PRO A 70 -5.60 -2.41 10.37
N SER A 71 -5.84 -1.61 11.41
CA SER A 71 -6.02 -0.16 11.27
C SER A 71 -4.81 0.58 10.69
N MET A 72 -3.59 0.02 10.80
CA MET A 72 -2.40 0.63 10.23
C MET A 72 -2.38 0.60 8.70
N LEU A 73 -3.09 -0.34 8.07
CA LEU A 73 -3.04 -0.58 6.63
C LEU A 73 -3.51 0.64 5.84
N LEU A 74 -4.59 1.27 6.29
CA LEU A 74 -5.09 2.52 5.69
C LEU A 74 -4.04 3.63 5.74
N PHE A 75 -3.35 3.79 6.86
CA PHE A 75 -2.31 4.81 7.01
C PHE A 75 -1.06 4.50 6.18
N ILE A 76 -0.72 3.23 5.97
CA ILE A 76 0.32 2.80 5.02
C ILE A 76 -0.04 3.31 3.61
N GLY A 77 -1.30 3.14 3.19
CA GLY A 77 -1.79 3.68 1.91
C GLY A 77 -1.68 5.20 1.81
N PHE A 78 -2.02 5.94 2.86
CA PHE A 78 -1.86 7.40 2.86
C PHE A 78 -0.39 7.82 2.71
N VAL A 79 0.54 7.15 3.39
CA VAL A 79 1.97 7.42 3.21
C VAL A 79 2.42 7.07 1.79
N ALA A 80 2.03 5.92 1.25
CA ALA A 80 2.36 5.54 -0.13
C ALA A 80 1.80 6.52 -1.16
N ALA A 81 0.53 6.92 -1.02
CA ALA A 81 -0.12 7.90 -1.89
C ALA A 81 0.57 9.28 -1.84
N SER A 82 1.16 9.66 -0.70
CA SER A 82 1.85 10.94 -0.55
C SER A 82 3.10 11.08 -1.45
N PHE A 83 3.67 9.96 -1.92
CA PHE A 83 4.76 10.00 -2.90
C PHE A 83 4.34 10.63 -4.23
N LYS A 84 3.05 10.56 -4.60
CA LYS A 84 2.53 11.24 -5.79
C LYS A 84 2.54 12.78 -5.67
N LEU A 85 2.67 13.30 -4.46
CA LEU A 85 2.83 14.74 -4.25
C LEU A 85 4.21 15.25 -4.71
N LEU A 86 5.21 14.37 -4.88
CA LEU A 86 6.50 14.73 -5.47
C LEU A 86 6.32 15.27 -6.90
N ASP A 87 5.37 14.72 -7.67
CA ASP A 87 5.10 15.15 -9.05
C ASP A 87 4.63 16.61 -9.11
N ILE A 88 3.97 17.11 -8.06
CA ILE A 88 3.56 18.53 -7.95
C ILE A 88 4.79 19.42 -7.93
N TRP A 89 5.76 19.09 -7.09
CA TRP A 89 6.96 19.91 -6.89
C TRP A 89 7.97 19.78 -8.03
N LEU A 90 8.12 18.57 -8.57
CA LEU A 90 9.14 18.28 -9.59
C LEU A 90 8.70 18.69 -10.99
N PHE A 91 7.42 18.61 -11.31
CA PHE A 91 6.87 18.91 -12.64
C PHE A 91 5.90 20.11 -12.66
N ALA A 92 5.77 20.82 -11.55
CA ALA A 92 4.83 21.93 -11.38
C ALA A 92 3.38 21.56 -11.80
N LEU A 93 2.97 20.31 -11.55
CA LEU A 93 1.64 19.84 -11.87
C LEU A 93 0.61 20.38 -10.89
N SER A 94 -0.63 20.59 -11.35
CA SER A 94 -1.73 20.87 -10.44
C SER A 94 -1.96 19.71 -9.47
N PRO A 95 -2.20 19.96 -8.17
CA PRO A 95 -2.58 18.90 -7.21
C PRO A 95 -3.81 18.09 -7.66
N THR A 96 -4.67 18.68 -8.48
CA THR A 96 -5.87 18.04 -9.05
C THR A 96 -5.60 17.35 -10.38
N SER A 97 -4.35 17.31 -10.85
CA SER A 97 -3.97 16.60 -12.07
C SER A 97 -4.34 15.13 -11.96
N ILE A 98 -4.87 14.60 -13.07
CA ILE A 98 -5.24 13.18 -13.18
C ILE A 98 -4.05 12.25 -12.94
N HIS A 99 -2.84 12.67 -13.31
CA HIS A 99 -1.61 11.90 -13.08
C HIS A 99 -1.25 11.75 -11.60
N ILE A 100 -1.76 12.63 -10.75
CA ILE A 100 -1.57 12.60 -9.29
C ILE A 100 -2.77 11.94 -8.61
N VAL A 101 -3.97 12.44 -8.88
CA VAL A 101 -5.18 12.01 -8.17
C VAL A 101 -5.52 10.55 -8.48
N ASN A 102 -5.36 10.12 -9.74
CA ASN A 102 -5.68 8.77 -10.15
C ASN A 102 -4.91 7.68 -9.37
N PRO A 103 -3.56 7.64 -9.41
CA PRO A 103 -2.82 6.63 -8.67
C PRO A 103 -2.92 6.81 -7.16
N ALA A 104 -2.97 8.04 -6.66
CA ALA A 104 -3.12 8.29 -5.23
C ALA A 104 -4.44 7.71 -4.67
N MET A 105 -5.55 7.94 -5.37
CA MET A 105 -6.85 7.40 -4.96
C MET A 105 -6.94 5.88 -5.11
N ALA A 106 -6.31 5.30 -6.14
CA ALA A 106 -6.22 3.85 -6.28
C ALA A 106 -5.55 3.22 -5.04
N ILE A 107 -4.38 3.72 -4.64
CA ILE A 107 -3.64 3.28 -3.44
C ILE A 107 -4.50 3.39 -2.17
N ILE A 108 -5.22 4.52 -2.01
CA ILE A 108 -6.08 4.74 -0.84
C ILE A 108 -7.24 3.74 -0.83
N PHE A 109 -7.90 3.49 -1.95
CA PHE A 109 -9.01 2.54 -2.01
C PHE A 109 -8.55 1.09 -1.79
N GLU A 110 -7.38 0.72 -2.30
CA GLU A 110 -6.77 -0.60 -2.06
C GLU A 110 -6.48 -0.80 -0.57
N SER A 111 -5.85 0.18 0.06
CA SER A 111 -5.51 0.11 1.48
C SER A 111 -6.75 0.13 2.38
N ALA A 112 -7.79 0.89 2.03
CA ALA A 112 -9.05 0.92 2.74
C ALA A 112 -9.80 -0.41 2.63
N ALA A 113 -9.93 -0.95 1.42
CA ALA A 113 -10.62 -2.23 1.18
C ALA A 113 -9.94 -3.37 1.94
N PHE A 114 -8.59 -3.44 1.89
CA PHE A 114 -7.86 -4.48 2.62
C PHE A 114 -7.87 -4.24 4.13
N SER A 115 -7.81 -3.01 4.61
CA SER A 115 -7.94 -2.70 6.04
C SER A 115 -9.26 -3.23 6.61
N ILE A 116 -10.36 -3.00 5.89
CA ILE A 116 -11.68 -3.51 6.26
C ILE A 116 -11.70 -5.05 6.26
N ALA A 117 -11.24 -5.68 5.18
CA ALA A 117 -11.16 -7.14 5.10
C ALA A 117 -10.32 -7.74 6.23
N ALA A 118 -9.19 -7.11 6.56
CA ALA A 118 -8.29 -7.57 7.61
C ALA A 118 -8.90 -7.48 9.02
N VAL A 119 -9.75 -6.49 9.29
CA VAL A 119 -10.47 -6.40 10.59
C VAL A 119 -11.27 -7.68 10.86
N PHE A 120 -11.93 -8.23 9.83
CA PHE A 120 -12.79 -9.41 9.98
C PHE A 120 -12.06 -10.74 9.78
N LEU A 121 -11.01 -10.76 8.97
CA LEU A 121 -10.42 -12.00 8.46
C LEU A 121 -9.00 -12.28 8.96
N MET A 122 -8.30 -11.33 9.60
CA MET A 122 -6.89 -11.46 9.99
C MET A 122 -6.60 -12.77 10.75
N ASN A 123 -7.40 -13.11 11.78
CA ASN A 123 -7.18 -14.31 12.58
C ASN A 123 -7.42 -15.61 11.80
N LYS A 124 -8.26 -15.57 10.76
CA LYS A 124 -8.53 -16.70 9.88
C LYS A 124 -7.45 -16.82 8.79
N MET A 125 -7.02 -15.69 8.24
CA MET A 125 -5.95 -15.62 7.24
C MET A 125 -4.62 -16.16 7.79
N ALA A 126 -4.30 -15.86 9.05
CA ALA A 126 -3.11 -16.36 9.72
C ALA A 126 -3.07 -17.90 9.83
N LYS A 127 -4.23 -18.56 9.77
CA LYS A 127 -4.37 -20.02 9.91
C LYS A 127 -4.65 -20.75 8.59
N ASN A 128 -5.11 -20.03 7.58
CA ASN A 128 -5.56 -20.62 6.33
C ASN A 128 -5.23 -19.71 5.14
N THR A 129 -4.32 -20.17 4.31
CA THR A 129 -3.86 -19.47 3.10
C THR A 129 -5.00 -19.22 2.11
N ILE A 130 -5.97 -20.14 1.98
CA ILE A 130 -7.12 -19.97 1.08
C ILE A 130 -7.96 -18.78 1.49
N ILE A 131 -8.15 -18.58 2.80
CA ILE A 131 -8.85 -17.38 3.31
C ILE A 131 -8.04 -16.12 3.02
N GLY A 132 -6.70 -16.20 3.08
CA GLY A 132 -5.80 -15.11 2.67
C GLY A 132 -5.97 -14.76 1.19
N ILE A 133 -5.99 -15.78 0.31
CA ILE A 133 -6.24 -15.59 -1.12
C ILE A 133 -7.61 -14.93 -1.34
N GLY A 134 -8.66 -15.43 -0.72
CA GLY A 134 -10.01 -14.89 -0.84
C GLY A 134 -10.11 -13.44 -0.34
N ALA A 135 -9.46 -13.12 0.78
CA ALA A 135 -9.43 -11.77 1.34
C ALA A 135 -8.71 -10.77 0.41
N GLY A 136 -7.56 -11.17 -0.14
CA GLY A 136 -6.82 -10.36 -1.12
C GLY A 136 -7.62 -10.15 -2.40
N ALA A 137 -8.20 -11.23 -2.95
CA ALA A 137 -9.02 -11.16 -4.15
C ALA A 137 -10.26 -10.26 -3.98
N LEU A 138 -10.95 -10.40 -2.85
CA LEU A 138 -12.11 -9.56 -2.54
C LEU A 138 -11.70 -8.09 -2.37
N ALA A 139 -10.64 -7.81 -1.62
CA ALA A 139 -10.16 -6.45 -1.43
C ALA A 139 -9.72 -5.81 -2.76
N GLY A 140 -9.00 -6.56 -3.61
CA GLY A 140 -8.61 -6.10 -4.94
C GLY A 140 -9.81 -5.80 -5.84
N LEU A 141 -10.81 -6.68 -5.89
CA LEU A 141 -12.02 -6.47 -6.70
C LEU A 141 -12.81 -5.26 -6.22
N VAL A 142 -13.03 -5.16 -4.90
CA VAL A 142 -13.80 -4.06 -4.29
C VAL A 142 -13.09 -2.73 -4.52
N SER A 143 -11.77 -2.65 -4.32
CA SER A 143 -11.02 -1.41 -4.56
C SER A 143 -11.06 -0.98 -6.03
N ALA A 144 -10.94 -1.91 -6.97
CA ALA A 144 -11.07 -1.63 -8.40
C ALA A 144 -12.48 -1.11 -8.76
N ALA A 145 -13.52 -1.71 -8.18
CA ALA A 145 -14.89 -1.26 -8.37
C ALA A 145 -15.09 0.17 -7.81
N ILE A 146 -14.65 0.43 -6.58
CA ILE A 146 -14.75 1.77 -5.98
C ILE A 146 -13.99 2.79 -6.84
N TRP A 147 -12.78 2.41 -7.29
CA TRP A 147 -11.94 3.28 -8.09
C TRP A 147 -12.60 3.68 -9.42
N VAL A 148 -13.18 2.73 -10.17
CA VAL A 148 -13.78 3.05 -11.47
C VAL A 148 -15.02 3.93 -11.33
N TYR A 149 -15.86 3.71 -10.31
CA TYR A 149 -16.99 4.59 -10.04
C TYR A 149 -16.54 5.98 -9.60
N PHE A 150 -15.50 6.08 -8.77
CA PHE A 150 -14.89 7.35 -8.40
C PHE A 150 -14.33 8.09 -9.64
N ALA A 151 -13.61 7.39 -10.50
CA ALA A 151 -13.03 7.96 -11.72
C ALA A 151 -14.11 8.51 -12.66
N ILE A 152 -15.20 7.79 -12.86
CA ILE A 152 -16.29 8.19 -13.76
C ILE A 152 -17.13 9.32 -13.16
N TYR A 153 -17.60 9.17 -11.93
CA TYR A 153 -18.62 10.04 -11.37
C TYR A 153 -18.09 11.20 -10.52
N VAL A 154 -16.89 11.06 -9.95
CA VAL A 154 -16.29 12.10 -9.09
C VAL A 154 -15.24 12.90 -9.86
N MET A 155 -14.33 12.21 -10.54
CA MET A 155 -13.28 12.90 -11.30
C MET A 155 -13.80 13.45 -12.62
N ASN A 156 -14.92 12.94 -13.14
CA ASN A 156 -15.51 13.31 -14.44
C ASN A 156 -14.44 13.39 -15.55
N ALA A 157 -13.54 12.42 -15.57
CA ALA A 157 -12.31 12.50 -16.38
C ALA A 157 -12.60 12.06 -17.82
N PRO A 158 -12.55 12.99 -18.80
CA PRO A 158 -12.81 12.68 -20.22
C PRO A 158 -11.87 11.59 -20.78
N ALA A 159 -10.67 11.47 -20.19
CA ALA A 159 -9.70 10.43 -20.56
C ALA A 159 -10.23 9.02 -20.27
N TYR A 160 -11.04 8.85 -19.24
CA TYR A 160 -11.63 7.54 -18.89
C TYR A 160 -12.80 7.18 -19.80
N ALA A 161 -13.59 8.14 -20.25
CA ALA A 161 -14.66 7.91 -21.21
C ALA A 161 -14.16 7.36 -22.56
N ARG A 162 -12.87 7.56 -22.89
CA ARG A 162 -12.25 7.02 -24.11
C ARG A 162 -11.60 5.66 -23.92
N VAL A 163 -11.19 5.30 -22.70
CA VAL A 163 -10.44 4.08 -22.40
C VAL A 163 -11.33 3.03 -21.74
N VAL A 164 -12.35 3.46 -20.99
CA VAL A 164 -13.30 2.59 -20.28
C VAL A 164 -14.69 2.85 -20.82
N PHE A 165 -15.21 1.95 -21.64
CA PHE A 165 -16.55 2.08 -22.23
C PHE A 165 -17.63 2.03 -21.17
N THR A 166 -17.48 1.12 -20.19
CA THR A 166 -18.40 0.97 -19.04
C THR A 166 -17.65 0.58 -17.77
N ALA A 167 -18.24 0.89 -16.59
CA ALA A 167 -17.70 0.43 -15.32
C ALA A 167 -17.67 -1.11 -15.25
N GLN A 168 -18.68 -1.78 -15.85
CA GLN A 168 -18.75 -3.22 -15.89
C GLN A 168 -17.61 -3.85 -16.68
N GLU A 169 -17.27 -3.30 -17.84
CA GLU A 169 -16.12 -3.78 -18.64
C GLU A 169 -14.79 -3.58 -17.90
N PHE A 170 -14.61 -2.45 -17.22
CA PHE A 170 -13.44 -2.25 -16.39
C PHE A 170 -13.34 -3.29 -15.28
N ILE A 171 -14.42 -3.52 -14.54
CA ILE A 171 -14.46 -4.51 -13.46
C ILE A 171 -14.20 -5.92 -14.01
N ALA A 172 -14.80 -6.28 -15.15
CA ALA A 172 -14.63 -7.59 -15.76
C ALA A 172 -13.19 -7.84 -16.25
N ASN A 173 -12.47 -6.80 -16.72
CA ASN A 173 -11.10 -6.95 -17.23
C ASN A 173 -10.07 -6.62 -16.15
N GLN A 174 -10.01 -5.37 -15.70
CA GLN A 174 -9.00 -4.91 -14.76
C GLN A 174 -9.30 -5.33 -13.32
N GLY A 175 -10.58 -5.29 -12.90
CA GLY A 175 -10.98 -5.70 -11.56
C GLY A 175 -10.71 -7.17 -11.28
N ILE A 176 -10.99 -8.06 -12.24
CA ILE A 176 -10.68 -9.50 -12.12
C ILE A 176 -9.17 -9.72 -12.09
N ALA A 177 -8.40 -9.06 -12.97
CA ALA A 177 -6.94 -9.14 -12.95
C ALA A 177 -6.38 -8.67 -11.59
N GLN A 178 -6.88 -7.56 -11.05
CA GLN A 178 -6.49 -7.05 -9.75
C GLN A 178 -6.84 -8.02 -8.61
N ALA A 179 -8.03 -8.64 -8.67
CA ALA A 179 -8.42 -9.67 -7.70
C ALA A 179 -7.44 -10.86 -7.71
N VAL A 180 -7.04 -11.33 -8.90
CA VAL A 180 -6.08 -12.43 -9.03
C VAL A 180 -4.72 -12.05 -8.44
N PHE A 181 -4.15 -10.90 -8.82
CA PHE A 181 -2.86 -10.48 -8.29
C PHE A 181 -2.91 -10.23 -6.78
N CYS A 182 -3.90 -9.52 -6.28
CA CYS A 182 -4.06 -9.28 -4.84
C CYS A 182 -4.26 -10.58 -4.06
N GLY A 183 -5.03 -11.53 -4.61
CA GLY A 183 -5.24 -12.85 -4.01
C GLY A 183 -3.95 -13.66 -3.88
N VAL A 184 -3.08 -13.63 -4.87
CA VAL A 184 -1.79 -14.33 -4.85
C VAL A 184 -0.77 -13.60 -3.96
N PHE A 185 -0.67 -12.30 -4.07
CA PHE A 185 0.38 -11.51 -3.42
C PHE A 185 0.14 -11.32 -1.92
N LEU A 186 -1.12 -11.27 -1.46
CA LEU A 186 -1.41 -11.12 -0.03
C LEU A 186 -0.81 -12.24 0.83
N PRO A 187 -1.07 -13.54 0.57
CA PRO A 187 -0.48 -14.61 1.38
C PRO A 187 1.04 -14.65 1.25
N LEU A 188 1.61 -14.35 0.10
CA LEU A 188 3.06 -14.25 -0.08
C LEU A 188 3.65 -13.16 0.81
N GLY A 189 3.06 -11.97 0.81
CA GLY A 189 3.47 -10.88 1.68
C GLY A 189 3.32 -11.23 3.15
N TYR A 190 2.21 -11.86 3.52
CA TYR A 190 1.98 -12.30 4.91
C TYR A 190 3.06 -13.30 5.38
N MET A 191 3.41 -14.30 4.56
CA MET A 191 4.49 -15.24 4.84
C MET A 191 5.87 -14.55 4.98
N ILE A 192 6.17 -13.59 4.10
CA ILE A 192 7.39 -12.78 4.21
C ILE A 192 7.39 -12.02 5.54
N GLY A 193 6.29 -11.39 5.89
CA GLY A 193 6.14 -10.64 7.14
C GLY A 193 6.34 -11.51 8.38
N GLU A 194 5.81 -12.73 8.41
CA GLU A 194 6.03 -13.68 9.52
C GLU A 194 7.50 -14.06 9.67
N ARG A 195 8.19 -14.33 8.55
CA ARG A 195 9.63 -14.63 8.57
C ARG A 195 10.47 -13.42 9.03
N LEU A 196 10.09 -12.22 8.59
CA LEU A 196 10.72 -10.99 9.03
C LEU A 196 10.47 -10.74 10.51
N ALA A 197 9.26 -10.93 11.01
CA ALA A 197 8.94 -10.79 12.43
C ALA A 197 9.85 -11.65 13.31
N ALA A 198 10.07 -12.91 12.94
CA ALA A 198 10.96 -13.82 13.67
C ALA A 198 12.42 -13.32 13.70
N LYS A 199 12.89 -12.69 12.61
CA LYS A 199 14.28 -12.18 12.50
C LYS A 199 14.45 -10.78 13.10
N THR A 200 13.41 -9.96 13.11
CA THR A 200 13.47 -8.56 13.57
C THR A 200 13.24 -8.41 15.05
N THR A 201 12.80 -9.45 15.76
CA THR A 201 12.67 -9.43 17.22
C THR A 201 13.91 -8.87 17.93
N PRO A 202 15.16 -9.24 17.56
CA PRO A 202 16.37 -8.65 18.16
C PRO A 202 16.58 -7.18 17.81
N LEU A 203 16.15 -6.73 16.59
CA LEU A 203 16.22 -5.32 16.18
C LEU A 203 15.20 -4.46 16.93
N LEU A 204 14.02 -5.02 17.21
CA LEU A 204 12.98 -4.35 17.98
C LEU A 204 13.40 -4.16 19.45
N VAL A 205 14.29 -4.99 19.98
CA VAL A 205 14.87 -4.85 21.32
C VAL A 205 15.85 -3.68 21.38
N SER A 206 16.65 -3.43 20.33
CA SER A 206 17.57 -2.30 20.25
C SER A 206 16.90 -1.08 19.61
N ARG A 207 16.45 -0.13 20.44
CA ARG A 207 15.79 1.11 20.00
C ARG A 207 16.60 1.86 18.94
N VAL A 208 17.89 2.04 19.20
CA VAL A 208 18.77 2.83 18.31
C VAL A 208 18.83 2.18 16.92
N ARG A 209 19.01 0.86 16.85
CA ARG A 209 19.07 0.15 15.58
C ARG A 209 17.74 0.20 14.83
N TYR A 210 16.64 0.01 15.53
CA TYR A 210 15.29 0.07 14.94
C TYR A 210 15.03 1.43 14.28
N TYR A 211 15.20 2.52 15.03
CA TYR A 211 14.95 3.86 14.50
C TYR A 211 15.96 4.28 13.42
N ALA A 212 17.24 3.94 13.57
CA ALA A 212 18.26 4.22 12.57
C ALA A 212 17.99 3.49 11.24
N THR A 213 17.66 2.19 11.30
CA THR A 213 17.30 1.42 10.10
C THR A 213 16.02 1.95 9.45
N SER A 214 15.01 2.27 10.25
CA SER A 214 13.76 2.85 9.75
C SER A 214 13.99 4.21 9.07
N ALA A 215 14.77 5.09 9.68
CA ALA A 215 15.12 6.38 9.10
C ALA A 215 15.90 6.22 7.79
N ALA A 216 16.84 5.28 7.73
CA ALA A 216 17.59 4.99 6.49
C ALA A 216 16.65 4.50 5.38
N ILE A 217 15.74 3.55 5.65
CA ILE A 217 14.76 3.06 4.67
C ILE A 217 13.89 4.21 4.16
N ILE A 218 13.33 5.01 5.05
CA ILE A 218 12.48 6.14 4.69
C ILE A 218 13.25 7.13 3.81
N SER A 219 14.44 7.57 4.25
CA SER A 219 15.24 8.55 3.52
C SER A 219 15.65 8.06 2.15
N VAL A 220 16.10 6.80 2.03
CA VAL A 220 16.46 6.18 0.75
C VAL A 220 15.23 6.07 -0.16
N SER A 221 14.08 5.65 0.37
CA SER A 221 12.85 5.53 -0.42
C SER A 221 12.44 6.88 -1.02
N TRP A 222 12.42 7.94 -0.23
CA TRP A 222 12.07 9.28 -0.71
C TRP A 222 13.11 9.85 -1.68
N ALA A 223 14.41 9.68 -1.41
CA ALA A 223 15.48 10.16 -2.29
C ALA A 223 15.47 9.45 -3.65
N VAL A 224 15.33 8.12 -3.65
CA VAL A 224 15.27 7.34 -4.90
C VAL A 224 13.99 7.67 -5.67
N SER A 225 12.84 7.79 -5.01
CA SER A 225 11.60 8.19 -5.68
C SER A 225 11.71 9.57 -6.32
N ALA A 226 12.25 10.55 -5.60
CA ALA A 226 12.49 11.88 -6.16
C ALA A 226 13.42 11.84 -7.36
N PHE A 227 14.51 11.07 -7.29
CA PHE A 227 15.45 10.91 -8.39
C PHE A 227 14.80 10.25 -9.61
N THR A 228 14.09 9.13 -9.45
CA THR A 228 13.43 8.43 -10.57
C THR A 228 12.36 9.30 -11.22
N THR A 229 11.58 10.02 -10.43
CA THR A 229 10.62 11.00 -10.93
C THR A 229 11.30 12.10 -11.74
N MET A 230 12.44 12.65 -11.27
CA MET A 230 13.21 13.69 -12.00
C MET A 230 13.79 13.17 -13.32
N VAL A 231 14.17 11.90 -13.41
CA VAL A 231 14.72 11.27 -14.63
C VAL A 231 13.61 10.86 -15.60
N GLY A 232 12.34 10.91 -15.18
CA GLY A 232 11.19 10.58 -16.05
C GLY A 232 10.93 9.08 -16.18
N ILE A 233 11.32 8.31 -15.15
CA ILE A 233 11.02 6.87 -15.05
C ILE A 233 9.74 6.64 -14.26
#